data_a16c37c1ef6f144b66a836b9f3b2c11f
#
_entry.id   a16c37c1ef6f144b66a836b9f3b2c11f
#
_cell.length_a   1.000
_cell.length_b   1.000
_cell.length_c   1.000
_cell.angle_alpha   90.00
_cell.angle_beta   90.00
_cell.angle_gamma   90.00
#
_symmetry.space_group_name_H-M   'P 1'
#
loop_
_entity.id
_entity.type
_entity.pdbx_description
1 polymer ?
#
loop_
_entity_poly.entity_id
_entity_poly.type
_entity_poly.pdbx_seq_one_letter_code
_entity_poly.pdbx_strand_id
1 'polypeptide(L)'
;MKRTILFLLSSIFATGAFAQYPAKPIRLVVPFPAGESVDATARLVGQSWSAALGQQILVDNRGGAGGTIGSEAVAKSTPDGYTLLWGNSGPLAIGPGLYKKLGYDVAKDFEPVSLVATLPFVLFASPLLPANSVTELVAYAKAHPGEINFGSTGVGSGLHLIAELFKSVAGIQIVHVPYKGVAQALPEIMSGKVQIAFNTIPAFLPHVKAGRLKALAITAQSRSPLLPEVPTMAEAGFADVQGTGWHAVVAPAGTPRDVLAKLNQTLVATIALPELRTQLVNQGAQPVGSSHEELRKFMQAEAEKWGRVIQSSGARAD
;
A
#
# COMPACT_ATOMS: atom_id res chain seq x y z
N MET A 1 -60.85 59.52 -10.41
CA MET A 1 -59.38 59.39 -10.24
C MET A 1 -59.12 58.02 -9.66
N LYS A 2 -58.75 57.04 -10.53
CA LYS A 2 -58.42 55.65 -10.12
C LYS A 2 -56.92 55.53 -10.13
N ARG A 3 -56.26 55.27 -8.95
CA ARG A 3 -54.85 55.01 -8.81
C ARG A 3 -54.61 53.51 -9.02
N THR A 4 -53.96 53.13 -10.11
CA THR A 4 -53.52 51.76 -10.35
C THR A 4 -52.14 51.56 -9.70
N ILE A 5 -52.08 50.72 -8.65
CA ILE A 5 -50.83 50.33 -8.00
C ILE A 5 -50.25 49.13 -8.76
N LEU A 6 -49.10 49.33 -9.42
CA LEU A 6 -48.36 48.31 -10.17
C LEU A 6 -47.44 47.60 -9.16
N PHE A 7 -47.76 46.35 -8.78
CA PHE A 7 -46.90 45.50 -8.00
C PHE A 7 -45.85 44.88 -8.93
N LEU A 8 -44.58 45.36 -8.85
CA LEU A 8 -43.43 44.67 -9.44
C LEU A 8 -43.09 43.47 -8.56
N LEU A 9 -43.41 42.26 -9.01
CA LEU A 9 -42.86 41.02 -8.45
C LEU A 9 -41.38 40.89 -8.90
N SER A 10 -40.46 41.25 -8.03
CA SER A 10 -39.04 40.93 -8.22
C SER A 10 -38.82 39.43 -7.93
N SER A 11 -38.78 38.61 -8.98
CA SER A 11 -38.36 37.19 -8.88
C SER A 11 -36.88 37.15 -8.54
N ILE A 12 -36.54 36.91 -7.27
CA ILE A 12 -35.20 36.61 -6.81
C ILE A 12 -34.89 35.21 -7.30
N PHE A 13 -34.19 35.10 -8.41
CA PHE A 13 -33.51 33.88 -8.80
C PHE A 13 -32.40 33.63 -7.77
N ALA A 14 -32.70 32.82 -6.75
CA ALA A 14 -31.65 32.24 -5.90
C ALA A 14 -30.84 31.30 -6.79
N THR A 15 -29.78 31.82 -7.40
CA THR A 15 -28.70 30.96 -7.95
C THR A 15 -28.13 30.22 -6.77
N GLY A 16 -28.55 28.96 -6.60
CA GLY A 16 -27.95 28.04 -5.66
C GLY A 16 -26.46 27.96 -5.99
N ALA A 17 -25.66 28.66 -5.19
CA ALA A 17 -24.21 28.48 -5.23
C ALA A 17 -24.00 27.01 -4.79
N PHE A 18 -23.83 26.12 -5.77
CA PHE A 18 -23.29 24.79 -5.46
C PHE A 18 -21.97 25.03 -4.75
N ALA A 19 -21.94 24.75 -3.45
CA ALA A 19 -20.73 24.92 -2.66
C ALA A 19 -19.63 24.11 -3.34
N GLN A 20 -18.60 24.82 -3.83
CA GLN A 20 -17.52 24.22 -4.60
C GLN A 20 -16.81 23.17 -3.71
N TYR A 21 -16.87 21.88 -4.12
CA TYR A 21 -16.18 20.82 -3.41
C TYR A 21 -14.64 20.96 -3.57
N PRO A 22 -13.86 20.82 -2.48
CA PRO A 22 -14.30 20.67 -1.07
C PRO A 22 -14.52 22.04 -0.39
N ALA A 23 -15.59 22.16 0.44
CA ALA A 23 -15.91 23.34 1.23
C ALA A 23 -15.50 23.24 2.71
N LYS A 24 -15.05 22.05 3.15
CA LYS A 24 -14.62 21.74 4.53
C LYS A 24 -13.46 20.76 4.50
N PRO A 25 -12.72 20.57 5.60
CA PRO A 25 -11.65 19.58 5.68
C PRO A 25 -12.10 18.17 5.31
N ILE A 26 -11.19 17.41 4.66
CA ILE A 26 -11.39 16.02 4.28
C ILE A 26 -10.68 15.11 5.28
N ARG A 27 -11.37 14.12 5.81
CA ARG A 27 -10.81 13.10 6.68
C ARG A 27 -10.21 11.98 5.84
N LEU A 28 -8.91 11.73 6.01
CA LEU A 28 -8.18 10.62 5.41
C LEU A 28 -7.92 9.55 6.46
N VAL A 29 -8.72 8.49 6.45
CA VAL A 29 -8.57 7.38 7.38
C VAL A 29 -7.37 6.54 6.98
N VAL A 30 -6.40 6.41 7.88
CA VAL A 30 -5.25 5.51 7.77
C VAL A 30 -5.52 4.29 8.64
N PRO A 31 -5.65 3.07 8.07
CA PRO A 31 -6.10 1.89 8.80
C PRO A 31 -4.97 1.21 9.60
N PHE A 32 -4.00 2.00 10.09
CA PHE A 32 -2.84 1.56 10.86
C PHE A 32 -2.50 2.57 11.96
N PRO A 33 -1.77 2.16 13.01
CA PRO A 33 -1.31 3.04 14.06
C PRO A 33 -0.50 4.23 13.53
N ALA A 34 -0.57 5.35 14.26
CA ALA A 34 0.26 6.51 13.98
C ALA A 34 1.76 6.20 14.16
N GLY A 35 2.60 6.80 13.32
CA GLY A 35 4.05 6.61 13.34
C GLY A 35 4.58 5.43 12.53
N GLU A 36 3.70 4.58 11.97
CA GLU A 36 4.12 3.58 11.00
C GLU A 36 4.42 4.20 9.62
N SER A 37 5.13 3.47 8.75
CA SER A 37 5.50 3.96 7.41
C SER A 37 4.28 4.34 6.56
N VAL A 38 3.17 3.62 6.73
CA VAL A 38 1.87 3.91 6.07
C VAL A 38 1.35 5.29 6.49
N ASP A 39 1.39 5.60 7.79
CA ASP A 39 0.97 6.89 8.35
C ASP A 39 1.89 8.03 7.89
N ALA A 40 3.21 7.81 7.93
CA ALA A 40 4.19 8.80 7.48
C ALA A 40 3.97 9.20 6.01
N THR A 41 3.74 8.22 5.14
CA THR A 41 3.47 8.47 3.71
C THR A 41 2.12 9.17 3.52
N ALA A 42 1.08 8.79 4.26
CA ALA A 42 -0.23 9.43 4.20
C ALA A 42 -0.18 10.90 4.63
N ARG A 43 0.57 11.23 5.68
CA ARG A 43 0.77 12.62 6.15
C ARG A 43 1.56 13.44 5.15
N LEU A 44 2.64 12.88 4.60
CA LEU A 44 3.45 13.52 3.59
C LEU A 44 2.62 13.93 2.36
N VAL A 45 1.87 12.98 1.80
CA VAL A 45 1.00 13.22 0.64
C VAL A 45 -0.16 14.15 1.03
N GLY A 46 -0.81 13.91 2.19
CA GLY A 46 -1.93 14.71 2.67
C GLY A 46 -1.59 16.18 2.86
N GLN A 47 -0.41 16.49 3.37
CA GLN A 47 0.08 17.86 3.50
C GLN A 47 0.16 18.58 2.15
N SER A 48 0.82 17.96 1.16
CA SER A 48 0.96 18.53 -0.18
C SER A 48 -0.39 18.59 -0.91
N TRP A 49 -1.24 17.59 -0.73
CA TRP A 49 -2.56 17.52 -1.34
C TRP A 49 -3.53 18.57 -0.78
N SER A 50 -3.41 18.91 0.51
CA SER A 50 -4.19 19.99 1.14
C SER A 50 -4.04 21.32 0.40
N ALA A 51 -2.82 21.64 -0.05
CA ALA A 51 -2.57 22.87 -0.81
C ALA A 51 -3.29 22.85 -2.18
N ALA A 52 -3.28 21.72 -2.88
CA ALA A 52 -3.94 21.56 -4.18
C ALA A 52 -5.48 21.57 -4.09
N LEU A 53 -6.03 21.11 -2.96
CA LEU A 53 -7.48 21.10 -2.70
C LEU A 53 -8.00 22.43 -2.15
N GLY A 54 -7.15 23.27 -1.58
CA GLY A 54 -7.55 24.46 -0.83
C GLY A 54 -8.27 24.13 0.49
N GLN A 55 -8.21 22.88 0.95
CA GLN A 55 -8.81 22.39 2.20
C GLN A 55 -7.89 21.39 2.88
N GLN A 56 -7.92 21.34 4.20
CA GLN A 56 -7.04 20.46 4.97
C GLN A 56 -7.40 18.98 4.78
N ILE A 57 -6.38 18.14 4.62
CA ILE A 57 -6.48 16.70 4.77
C ILE A 57 -6.13 16.33 6.21
N LEU A 58 -7.11 15.82 6.95
CA LEU A 58 -6.98 15.42 8.34
C LEU A 58 -6.76 13.90 8.42
N VAL A 59 -5.56 13.49 8.77
CA VAL A 59 -5.22 12.06 8.95
C VAL A 59 -5.85 11.54 10.24
N ASP A 60 -6.68 10.51 10.12
CA ASP A 60 -7.37 9.80 11.21
C ASP A 60 -6.89 8.33 11.25
N ASN A 61 -6.07 7.98 12.24
CA ASN A 61 -5.52 6.64 12.38
C ASN A 61 -6.54 5.70 13.04
N ARG A 62 -6.98 4.65 12.31
CA ARG A 62 -7.91 3.62 12.77
C ARG A 62 -7.36 2.22 12.52
N GLY A 63 -6.35 1.85 13.31
CA GLY A 63 -5.71 0.55 13.19
C GLY A 63 -6.56 -0.61 13.72
N GLY A 64 -6.13 -1.82 13.39
CA GLY A 64 -6.65 -3.09 13.90
C GLY A 64 -7.01 -4.09 12.81
N ALA A 65 -6.87 -5.38 13.13
CA ALA A 65 -7.16 -6.53 12.25
C ALA A 65 -6.58 -6.37 10.82
N GLY A 66 -5.27 -6.06 10.72
CA GLY A 66 -4.61 -5.88 9.42
C GLY A 66 -5.15 -4.71 8.57
N GLY A 67 -5.80 -3.72 9.21
CA GLY A 67 -6.37 -2.55 8.54
C GLY A 67 -7.86 -2.70 8.18
N THR A 68 -8.48 -3.84 8.47
CA THR A 68 -9.89 -4.07 8.11
C THR A 68 -10.85 -3.21 8.90
N ILE A 69 -10.55 -2.89 10.17
CA ILE A 69 -11.41 -2.02 11.01
C ILE A 69 -11.54 -0.61 10.42
N GLY A 70 -10.42 0.02 10.08
CA GLY A 70 -10.42 1.36 9.48
C GLY A 70 -11.07 1.37 8.10
N SER A 71 -10.84 0.33 7.30
CA SER A 71 -11.43 0.18 5.97
C SER A 71 -12.95 -0.01 6.03
N GLU A 72 -13.46 -0.84 6.94
CA GLU A 72 -14.89 -1.02 7.18
C GLU A 72 -15.58 0.29 7.61
N ALA A 73 -14.92 1.08 8.47
CA ALA A 73 -15.44 2.37 8.90
C ALA A 73 -15.61 3.35 7.74
N VAL A 74 -14.71 3.32 6.74
CA VAL A 74 -14.84 4.14 5.52
C VAL A 74 -15.89 3.57 4.58
N ALA A 75 -15.92 2.26 4.36
CA ALA A 75 -16.94 1.61 3.52
C ALA A 75 -18.38 1.98 3.93
N LYS A 76 -18.59 2.16 5.24
CA LYS A 76 -19.91 2.53 5.83
C LYS A 76 -20.10 4.04 6.01
N SER A 77 -19.17 4.88 5.59
CA SER A 77 -19.31 6.33 5.74
C SER A 77 -20.14 6.95 4.60
N THR A 78 -20.61 8.19 4.82
CA THR A 78 -21.38 8.93 3.82
C THR A 78 -20.53 9.12 2.55
N PRO A 79 -21.08 8.81 1.35
CA PRO A 79 -20.35 8.92 0.09
C PRO A 79 -20.35 10.36 -0.47
N ASP A 80 -19.91 11.33 0.34
CA ASP A 80 -19.88 12.76 0.01
C ASP A 80 -18.48 13.27 -0.35
N GLY A 81 -17.47 12.38 -0.34
CA GLY A 81 -16.08 12.70 -0.61
C GLY A 81 -15.31 13.30 0.57
N TYR A 82 -15.92 13.49 1.74
CA TYR A 82 -15.24 14.04 2.91
C TYR A 82 -14.68 13.00 3.87
N THR A 83 -14.86 11.71 3.59
CA THR A 83 -14.19 10.61 4.26
C THR A 83 -13.58 9.69 3.21
N LEU A 84 -12.26 9.58 3.22
CA LEU A 84 -11.48 8.79 2.27
C LEU A 84 -10.66 7.75 3.04
N LEU A 85 -10.32 6.65 2.40
CA LEU A 85 -9.41 5.64 2.92
C LEU A 85 -8.03 5.80 2.27
N TRP A 86 -6.99 5.87 3.08
CA TRP A 86 -5.63 5.58 2.66
C TRP A 86 -5.45 4.07 2.66
N GLY A 87 -5.85 3.46 1.56
CA GLY A 87 -5.82 2.01 1.40
C GLY A 87 -4.43 1.48 1.07
N ASN A 88 -4.24 0.20 1.31
CA ASN A 88 -3.04 -0.54 0.92
C ASN A 88 -3.36 -2.00 0.57
N SER A 89 -2.34 -2.77 0.22
CA SER A 89 -2.46 -4.18 -0.18
C SER A 89 -3.15 -5.05 0.88
N GLY A 90 -2.95 -4.77 2.18
CA GLY A 90 -3.55 -5.56 3.27
C GLY A 90 -5.07 -5.63 3.18
N PRO A 91 -5.79 -4.56 3.52
CA PRO A 91 -7.26 -4.58 3.55
C PRO A 91 -7.90 -4.63 2.16
N LEU A 92 -7.24 -4.14 1.08
CA LEU A 92 -7.87 -3.99 -0.23
C LEU A 92 -7.57 -5.11 -1.24
N ALA A 93 -6.57 -5.98 -0.97
CA ALA A 93 -6.24 -7.08 -1.88
C ALA A 93 -6.02 -8.42 -1.16
N ILE A 94 -5.35 -8.40 0.00
CA ILE A 94 -5.02 -9.60 0.76
C ILE A 94 -6.19 -10.01 1.67
N GLY A 95 -6.76 -9.05 2.39
CA GLY A 95 -7.85 -9.27 3.36
C GLY A 95 -9.03 -10.06 2.83
N PRO A 96 -9.54 -9.79 1.60
CA PRO A 96 -10.64 -10.56 1.02
C PRO A 96 -10.40 -12.07 0.91
N GLY A 97 -9.15 -12.49 0.69
CA GLY A 97 -8.78 -13.92 0.63
C GLY A 97 -8.40 -14.51 1.99
N LEU A 98 -8.01 -13.67 2.95
CA LEU A 98 -7.39 -14.08 4.20
C LEU A 98 -8.41 -14.25 5.34
N TYR A 99 -9.41 -13.35 5.44
CA TYR A 99 -10.41 -13.35 6.49
C TYR A 99 -11.70 -14.04 6.06
N LYS A 100 -12.24 -14.96 6.86
CA LYS A 100 -13.52 -15.63 6.60
C LYS A 100 -14.71 -14.67 6.63
N LYS A 101 -14.65 -13.63 7.48
CA LYS A 101 -15.67 -12.60 7.59
C LYS A 101 -15.01 -11.23 7.50
N LEU A 102 -15.23 -10.57 6.38
CA LEU A 102 -14.84 -9.19 6.15
C LEU A 102 -16.09 -8.32 6.22
N GLY A 103 -16.04 -7.21 6.94
CA GLY A 103 -17.18 -6.31 7.14
C GLY A 103 -17.49 -5.41 5.92
N TYR A 104 -16.80 -5.62 4.80
CA TYR A 104 -16.96 -4.87 3.54
C TYR A 104 -16.58 -5.75 2.34
N ASP A 105 -17.05 -5.35 1.15
CA ASP A 105 -16.70 -5.93 -0.16
C ASP A 105 -15.90 -4.88 -0.94
N VAL A 106 -14.64 -5.17 -1.23
CA VAL A 106 -13.74 -4.18 -1.86
C VAL A 106 -14.26 -3.69 -3.21
N ALA A 107 -14.89 -4.56 -4.00
CA ALA A 107 -15.38 -4.22 -5.32
C ALA A 107 -16.70 -3.44 -5.30
N LYS A 108 -17.51 -3.59 -4.24
CA LYS A 108 -18.84 -2.98 -4.13
C LYS A 108 -18.86 -1.73 -3.27
N ASP A 109 -18.01 -1.68 -2.22
CA ASP A 109 -18.13 -0.67 -1.17
C ASP A 109 -17.13 0.49 -1.34
N PHE A 110 -16.21 0.40 -2.35
CA PHE A 110 -15.24 1.44 -2.61
C PHE A 110 -15.21 1.89 -4.07
N GLU A 111 -15.02 3.20 -4.24
CA GLU A 111 -14.68 3.83 -5.51
C GLU A 111 -13.18 4.17 -5.52
N PRO A 112 -12.41 3.69 -6.51
CA PRO A 112 -11.01 4.05 -6.68
C PRO A 112 -10.84 5.55 -6.91
N VAL A 113 -9.85 6.18 -6.25
CA VAL A 113 -9.43 7.56 -6.56
C VAL A 113 -8.11 7.53 -7.32
N SER A 114 -7.01 7.07 -6.71
CA SER A 114 -5.72 6.94 -7.40
C SER A 114 -4.78 5.98 -6.65
N LEU A 115 -3.98 5.22 -7.39
CA LEU A 115 -2.78 4.58 -6.88
C LEU A 115 -1.72 5.64 -6.62
N VAL A 116 -1.33 5.80 -5.37
CA VAL A 116 -0.40 6.85 -4.96
C VAL A 116 1.04 6.43 -5.20
N ALA A 117 1.41 5.25 -4.70
CA ALA A 117 2.76 4.73 -4.82
C ALA A 117 2.80 3.21 -4.65
N THR A 118 3.82 2.57 -5.22
CA THR A 118 4.20 1.19 -4.91
C THR A 118 5.42 1.17 -4.00
N LEU A 119 5.53 0.12 -3.19
CA LEU A 119 6.61 -0.09 -2.25
C LEU A 119 7.25 -1.45 -2.53
N PRO A 120 8.31 -1.48 -3.36
CA PRO A 120 9.00 -2.72 -3.68
C PRO A 120 9.49 -3.43 -2.43
N PHE A 121 9.35 -4.76 -2.40
CA PHE A 121 10.02 -5.57 -1.41
C PHE A 121 11.41 -5.95 -1.91
N VAL A 122 12.32 -6.14 -0.97
CA VAL A 122 13.66 -6.65 -1.23
C VAL A 122 13.84 -7.92 -0.42
N LEU A 123 14.41 -8.94 -1.04
CA LEU A 123 14.88 -10.13 -0.35
C LEU A 123 16.21 -9.81 0.32
N PHE A 124 16.17 -9.71 1.62
CA PHE A 124 17.35 -9.55 2.47
C PHE A 124 17.79 -10.89 3.03
N ALA A 125 19.09 -11.03 3.23
CA ALA A 125 19.68 -12.21 3.86
C ALA A 125 20.67 -11.83 4.97
N SER A 126 20.79 -12.73 5.94
CA SER A 126 21.86 -12.69 6.94
C SER A 126 23.22 -12.70 6.27
N PRO A 127 24.22 -11.95 6.77
CA PRO A 127 25.58 -12.04 6.28
C PRO A 127 26.21 -13.44 6.49
N LEU A 128 25.68 -14.19 7.46
CA LEU A 128 26.14 -15.54 7.80
C LEU A 128 25.60 -16.63 6.86
N LEU A 129 24.58 -16.33 6.05
CA LEU A 129 24.09 -17.28 5.04
C LEU A 129 25.13 -17.40 3.91
N PRO A 130 25.56 -18.62 3.51
CA PRO A 130 26.56 -18.82 2.47
C PRO A 130 25.92 -18.70 1.05
N ALA A 131 25.23 -17.58 0.80
CA ALA A 131 24.63 -17.24 -0.48
C ALA A 131 24.69 -15.72 -0.69
N ASN A 132 25.12 -15.28 -1.88
CA ASN A 132 25.26 -13.88 -2.26
C ASN A 132 24.34 -13.48 -3.44
N SER A 133 23.58 -14.44 -3.94
CA SER A 133 22.58 -14.26 -5.00
C SER A 133 21.34 -15.09 -4.71
N VAL A 134 20.23 -14.79 -5.42
CA VAL A 134 19.01 -15.59 -5.32
C VAL A 134 19.25 -17.01 -5.80
N THR A 135 20.02 -17.18 -6.86
CA THR A 135 20.36 -18.51 -7.41
C THR A 135 21.14 -19.36 -6.40
N GLU A 136 22.14 -18.77 -5.73
CA GLU A 136 22.89 -19.46 -4.67
C GLU A 136 22.01 -19.79 -3.46
N LEU A 137 21.12 -18.87 -3.06
CA LEU A 137 20.15 -19.11 -1.99
C LEU A 137 19.23 -20.28 -2.33
N VAL A 138 18.70 -20.34 -3.56
CA VAL A 138 17.83 -21.43 -3.99
C VAL A 138 18.57 -22.74 -4.05
N ALA A 139 19.81 -22.76 -4.53
CA ALA A 139 20.65 -23.95 -4.54
C ALA A 139 20.92 -24.46 -3.11
N TYR A 140 21.26 -23.54 -2.19
CA TYR A 140 21.47 -23.85 -0.78
C TYR A 140 20.20 -24.40 -0.12
N ALA A 141 19.03 -23.75 -0.34
CA ALA A 141 17.75 -24.19 0.23
C ALA A 141 17.31 -25.58 -0.28
N LYS A 142 17.63 -25.92 -1.54
CA LYS A 142 17.36 -27.25 -2.10
C LYS A 142 18.26 -28.34 -1.50
N ALA A 143 19.50 -27.99 -1.16
CA ALA A 143 20.44 -28.90 -0.49
C ALA A 143 20.13 -29.08 1.00
N HIS A 144 19.44 -28.10 1.63
CA HIS A 144 19.13 -28.05 3.06
C HIS A 144 17.62 -27.76 3.29
N PRO A 145 16.73 -28.70 2.89
CA PRO A 145 15.29 -28.47 2.96
C PRO A 145 14.80 -28.29 4.39
N GLY A 146 14.06 -27.19 4.66
CA GLY A 146 13.54 -26.87 5.98
C GLY A 146 14.52 -26.21 6.97
N GLU A 147 15.79 -26.00 6.60
CA GLU A 147 16.79 -25.38 7.47
C GLU A 147 16.82 -23.86 7.39
N ILE A 148 16.28 -23.26 6.30
CA ILE A 148 16.19 -21.81 6.15
C ILE A 148 14.92 -21.30 6.77
N ASN A 149 15.04 -20.37 7.72
CA ASN A 149 13.94 -19.61 8.31
C ASN A 149 13.78 -18.28 7.56
N PHE A 150 12.52 -17.89 7.26
CA PHE A 150 12.23 -16.56 6.77
C PHE A 150 11.36 -15.78 7.75
N GLY A 151 11.72 -14.52 7.99
CA GLY A 151 11.01 -13.61 8.88
C GLY A 151 9.92 -12.81 8.15
N SER A 152 8.78 -12.58 8.81
CA SER A 152 7.76 -11.63 8.34
C SER A 152 7.15 -10.83 9.50
N THR A 153 6.30 -9.85 9.17
CA THR A 153 5.55 -9.06 10.15
C THR A 153 4.20 -9.70 10.54
N GLY A 154 4.12 -11.02 10.45
CA GLY A 154 2.95 -11.81 10.86
C GLY A 154 2.33 -12.59 9.71
N VAL A 155 1.51 -13.57 10.09
CA VAL A 155 0.77 -14.44 9.15
C VAL A 155 -0.17 -13.57 8.30
N GLY A 156 -0.17 -13.80 6.97
CA GLY A 156 -1.00 -13.07 6.03
C GLY A 156 -0.55 -11.64 5.70
N SER A 157 0.57 -11.16 6.28
CA SER A 157 1.16 -9.90 5.82
C SER A 157 1.67 -10.01 4.38
N GLY A 158 1.75 -8.88 3.65
CA GLY A 158 2.34 -8.88 2.31
C GLY A 158 3.77 -9.46 2.29
N LEU A 159 4.53 -9.27 3.38
CA LEU A 159 5.89 -9.80 3.55
C LEU A 159 5.91 -11.33 3.76
N HIS A 160 4.89 -11.89 4.39
CA HIS A 160 4.70 -13.33 4.46
C HIS A 160 4.34 -13.90 3.09
N LEU A 161 3.34 -13.32 2.44
CA LEU A 161 2.81 -13.84 1.18
C LEU A 161 3.81 -13.76 0.02
N ILE A 162 4.66 -12.73 -0.05
CA ILE A 162 5.72 -12.66 -1.06
C ILE A 162 6.78 -13.74 -0.82
N ALA A 163 7.08 -14.10 0.43
CA ALA A 163 7.99 -15.18 0.75
C ALA A 163 7.38 -16.56 0.40
N GLU A 164 6.08 -16.76 0.63
CA GLU A 164 5.37 -17.97 0.19
C GLU A 164 5.30 -18.08 -1.34
N LEU A 165 5.11 -16.95 -2.05
CA LEU A 165 5.21 -16.92 -3.50
C LEU A 165 6.61 -17.32 -3.97
N PHE A 166 7.66 -16.76 -3.37
CA PHE A 166 9.05 -17.12 -3.67
C PHE A 166 9.31 -18.60 -3.43
N LYS A 167 8.90 -19.12 -2.27
CA LYS A 167 9.00 -20.53 -1.90
C LYS A 167 8.35 -21.44 -2.95
N SER A 168 7.15 -21.09 -3.41
CA SER A 168 6.41 -21.85 -4.44
C SER A 168 7.11 -21.80 -5.80
N VAL A 169 7.48 -20.60 -6.28
CA VAL A 169 8.12 -20.40 -7.60
C VAL A 169 9.50 -21.06 -7.65
N ALA A 170 10.29 -20.93 -6.58
CA ALA A 170 11.64 -21.52 -6.51
C ALA A 170 11.64 -23.04 -6.21
N GLY A 171 10.51 -23.60 -5.79
CA GLY A 171 10.39 -25.01 -5.42
C GLY A 171 11.29 -25.37 -4.23
N ILE A 172 11.34 -24.54 -3.20
CA ILE A 172 12.17 -24.70 -2.01
C ILE A 172 11.35 -24.90 -0.75
N GLN A 173 11.94 -25.52 0.27
CA GLN A 173 11.32 -25.67 1.59
C GLN A 173 12.02 -24.74 2.57
N ILE A 174 11.32 -23.68 2.97
CA ILE A 174 11.75 -22.69 3.98
C ILE A 174 10.66 -22.53 5.03
N VAL A 175 11.04 -22.19 6.27
CA VAL A 175 10.15 -22.16 7.44
C VAL A 175 9.81 -20.73 7.81
N HIS A 176 8.52 -20.45 8.00
CA HIS A 176 8.02 -19.13 8.39
C HIS A 176 8.20 -18.86 9.89
N VAL A 177 8.78 -17.71 10.23
CA VAL A 177 8.89 -17.20 11.60
C VAL A 177 8.19 -15.84 11.68
N PRO A 178 6.96 -15.79 12.26
CA PRO A 178 6.20 -14.53 12.37
C PRO A 178 6.72 -13.67 13.53
N TYR A 179 6.83 -12.36 13.28
CA TYR A 179 7.16 -11.33 14.27
C TYR A 179 6.04 -10.28 14.35
N LYS A 180 5.96 -9.55 15.46
CA LYS A 180 4.99 -8.45 15.61
C LYS A 180 5.40 -7.18 14.82
N GLY A 181 6.62 -7.14 14.27
CA GLY A 181 7.13 -6.01 13.50
C GLY A 181 8.63 -6.15 13.18
N VAL A 182 9.11 -5.23 12.34
CA VAL A 182 10.50 -5.21 11.84
C VAL A 182 11.52 -5.10 12.97
N ALA A 183 11.22 -4.31 14.01
CA ALA A 183 12.13 -4.10 15.14
C ALA A 183 12.50 -5.40 15.87
N GLN A 184 11.62 -6.40 15.88
CA GLN A 184 11.89 -7.71 16.45
C GLN A 184 12.61 -8.65 15.47
N ALA A 185 12.25 -8.62 14.19
CA ALA A 185 12.82 -9.49 13.18
C ALA A 185 14.27 -9.13 12.81
N LEU A 186 14.58 -7.85 12.73
CA LEU A 186 15.86 -7.36 12.22
C LEU A 186 17.10 -7.85 13.00
N PRO A 187 17.15 -7.82 14.33
CA PRO A 187 18.27 -8.39 15.10
C PRO A 187 18.44 -9.90 14.88
N GLU A 188 17.36 -10.64 14.72
CA GLU A 188 17.40 -12.08 14.50
C GLU A 188 17.93 -12.44 13.09
N ILE A 189 17.63 -11.59 12.09
CA ILE A 189 18.21 -11.75 10.74
C ILE A 189 19.71 -11.43 10.75
N MET A 190 20.11 -10.34 11.41
CA MET A 190 21.52 -9.96 11.52
C MET A 190 22.35 -11.02 12.27
N SER A 191 21.79 -11.68 13.27
CA SER A 191 22.45 -12.74 14.05
C SER A 191 22.45 -14.10 13.34
N GLY A 192 21.71 -14.26 12.23
CA GLY A 192 21.60 -15.51 11.49
C GLY A 192 20.61 -16.53 12.07
N LYS A 193 19.87 -16.21 13.12
CA LYS A 193 18.79 -17.07 13.62
C LYS A 193 17.64 -17.21 12.62
N VAL A 194 17.37 -16.12 11.90
CA VAL A 194 16.53 -16.10 10.70
C VAL A 194 17.42 -15.77 9.53
N GLN A 195 17.41 -16.59 8.49
CA GLN A 195 18.36 -16.48 7.40
C GLN A 195 17.96 -15.45 6.35
N ILE A 196 16.66 -15.29 6.09
CA ILE A 196 16.16 -14.38 5.06
C ILE A 196 14.88 -13.66 5.51
N ALA A 197 14.60 -12.52 4.87
CA ALA A 197 13.31 -11.84 4.98
C ALA A 197 13.04 -11.00 3.72
N PHE A 198 11.79 -10.89 3.32
CA PHE A 198 11.34 -9.81 2.46
C PHE A 198 10.97 -8.59 3.30
N ASN A 199 11.38 -7.40 2.87
CA ASN A 199 10.97 -6.16 3.53
C ASN A 199 11.08 -4.97 2.58
N THR A 200 10.55 -3.81 3.00
CA THR A 200 10.77 -2.55 2.32
C THR A 200 12.18 -2.01 2.60
N ILE A 201 12.69 -1.17 1.70
CA ILE A 201 14.09 -0.72 1.71
C ILE A 201 14.47 0.10 2.96
N PRO A 202 13.66 1.10 3.43
CA PRO A 202 14.16 2.11 4.38
C PRO A 202 14.69 1.55 5.69
N ALA A 203 13.99 0.59 6.29
CA ALA A 203 14.38 0.03 7.58
C ALA A 203 15.66 -0.82 7.50
N PHE A 204 15.96 -1.40 6.34
CA PHE A 204 17.07 -2.32 6.13
C PHE A 204 18.29 -1.65 5.50
N LEU A 205 18.11 -0.56 4.76
CA LEU A 205 19.16 0.13 4.01
C LEU A 205 20.40 0.50 4.85
N PRO A 206 20.30 1.06 6.06
CA PRO A 206 21.47 1.35 6.88
C PRO A 206 22.29 0.10 7.22
N HIS A 207 21.63 -1.04 7.37
CA HIS A 207 22.27 -2.31 7.70
C HIS A 207 22.94 -2.95 6.49
N VAL A 208 22.35 -2.80 5.31
CA VAL A 208 22.98 -3.21 4.03
C VAL A 208 24.23 -2.39 3.77
N LYS A 209 24.14 -1.05 3.88
CA LYS A 209 25.28 -0.14 3.71
C LYS A 209 26.42 -0.41 4.70
N ALA A 210 26.10 -0.89 5.89
CA ALA A 210 27.07 -1.27 6.92
C ALA A 210 27.57 -2.72 6.80
N GLY A 211 27.18 -3.47 5.74
CA GLY A 211 27.56 -4.87 5.55
C GLY A 211 26.98 -5.86 6.56
N ARG A 212 25.98 -5.44 7.35
CA ARG A 212 25.30 -6.26 8.36
C ARG A 212 24.12 -7.06 7.81
N LEU A 213 23.74 -6.82 6.58
CA LEU A 213 22.75 -7.56 5.80
C LEU A 213 23.17 -7.59 4.35
N LYS A 214 22.74 -8.62 3.63
CA LYS A 214 22.82 -8.71 2.16
C LYS A 214 21.46 -8.33 1.59
N ALA A 215 21.43 -7.60 0.46
CA ALA A 215 20.24 -7.39 -0.35
C ALA A 215 20.41 -8.21 -1.63
N LEU A 216 19.57 -9.21 -1.86
CA LEU A 216 19.77 -10.20 -2.93
C LEU A 216 18.98 -9.87 -4.19
N ALA A 217 17.72 -9.43 -4.08
CA ALA A 217 16.90 -9.02 -5.22
C ALA A 217 15.70 -8.17 -4.82
N ILE A 218 15.17 -7.41 -5.78
CA ILE A 218 14.00 -6.52 -5.65
C ILE A 218 12.82 -7.15 -6.39
N THR A 219 11.63 -7.12 -5.79
CA THR A 219 10.41 -7.72 -6.37
C THR A 219 9.68 -6.82 -7.38
N ALA A 220 10.17 -5.61 -7.62
CA ALA A 220 9.63 -4.71 -8.64
C ALA A 220 10.15 -5.02 -10.05
N GLN A 221 9.54 -4.41 -11.06
CA GLN A 221 9.95 -4.56 -12.47
C GLN A 221 11.28 -3.83 -12.78
N SER A 222 11.67 -2.87 -11.96
CA SER A 222 12.92 -2.11 -12.09
C SER A 222 13.68 -2.04 -10.77
N ARG A 223 14.99 -1.84 -10.85
CA ARG A 223 15.85 -1.64 -9.67
C ARG A 223 15.48 -0.36 -8.94
N SER A 224 15.76 -0.32 -7.63
CA SER A 224 15.55 0.87 -6.82
C SER A 224 16.72 1.84 -6.94
N PRO A 225 16.48 3.16 -7.05
CA PRO A 225 17.55 4.17 -6.94
C PRO A 225 18.28 4.13 -5.60
N LEU A 226 17.67 3.58 -4.55
CA LEU A 226 18.29 3.43 -3.22
C LEU A 226 19.26 2.23 -3.14
N LEU A 227 19.13 1.25 -4.07
CA LEU A 227 19.93 0.02 -4.17
C LEU A 227 20.15 -0.31 -5.66
N PRO A 228 20.86 0.53 -6.41
CA PRO A 228 20.99 0.39 -7.87
C PRO A 228 21.78 -0.86 -8.30
N GLU A 229 22.63 -1.37 -7.42
CA GLU A 229 23.42 -2.59 -7.64
C GLU A 229 22.61 -3.88 -7.44
N VAL A 230 21.47 -3.82 -6.72
CA VAL A 230 20.65 -4.99 -6.41
C VAL A 230 19.75 -5.33 -7.61
N PRO A 231 19.83 -6.54 -8.16
CA PRO A 231 19.02 -6.94 -9.30
C PRO A 231 17.54 -7.07 -8.95
N THR A 232 16.67 -7.04 -9.94
CA THR A 232 15.27 -7.45 -9.76
C THR A 232 15.18 -8.99 -9.68
N MET A 233 14.06 -9.52 -9.15
CA MET A 233 13.78 -10.96 -9.18
C MET A 233 13.77 -11.50 -10.61
N ALA A 234 13.27 -10.73 -11.58
CA ALA A 234 13.28 -11.11 -12.99
C ALA A 234 14.70 -11.22 -13.54
N GLU A 235 15.58 -10.25 -13.25
CA GLU A 235 17.01 -10.31 -13.63
C GLU A 235 17.72 -11.49 -12.96
N ALA A 236 17.27 -11.90 -11.76
CA ALA A 236 17.80 -13.07 -11.04
C ALA A 236 17.21 -14.42 -11.51
N GLY A 237 16.34 -14.42 -12.53
CA GLY A 237 15.72 -15.64 -13.09
C GLY A 237 14.41 -16.08 -12.44
N PHE A 238 13.82 -15.23 -11.60
CA PHE A 238 12.56 -15.51 -10.86
C PHE A 238 11.47 -14.47 -11.21
N ALA A 239 11.17 -14.32 -12.50
CA ALA A 239 10.25 -13.29 -13.01
C ALA A 239 8.84 -13.38 -12.41
N ASP A 240 8.39 -14.56 -11.99
CA ASP A 240 7.07 -14.77 -11.38
C ASP A 240 7.00 -14.33 -9.91
N VAL A 241 8.14 -14.02 -9.27
CA VAL A 241 8.19 -13.48 -7.90
C VAL A 241 8.02 -11.97 -7.96
N GLN A 242 6.83 -11.52 -8.29
CA GLN A 242 6.47 -10.11 -8.35
C GLN A 242 5.42 -9.77 -7.29
N GLY A 243 5.72 -8.76 -6.51
CA GLY A 243 4.79 -8.23 -5.51
C GLY A 243 5.36 -6.99 -4.86
N THR A 244 4.51 -6.03 -4.66
CA THR A 244 4.86 -4.79 -3.96
C THR A 244 3.81 -4.51 -2.90
N GLY A 245 4.20 -3.87 -1.81
CA GLY A 245 3.24 -3.07 -1.06
C GLY A 245 2.79 -1.92 -1.95
N TRP A 246 1.66 -1.33 -1.65
CA TRP A 246 1.17 -0.15 -2.35
C TRP A 246 0.24 0.68 -1.49
N HIS A 247 0.16 1.96 -1.81
CA HIS A 247 -0.77 2.90 -1.20
C HIS A 247 -1.68 3.48 -2.27
N ALA A 248 -2.97 3.53 -1.97
CA ALA A 248 -3.97 4.13 -2.83
C ALA A 248 -4.97 4.95 -2.01
N VAL A 249 -5.61 5.91 -2.65
CA VAL A 249 -6.78 6.56 -2.07
C VAL A 249 -8.03 5.98 -2.71
N VAL A 250 -8.99 5.58 -1.86
CA VAL A 250 -10.32 5.16 -2.28
C VAL A 250 -11.39 5.90 -1.48
N ALA A 251 -12.56 6.08 -2.08
CA ALA A 251 -13.74 6.69 -1.47
C ALA A 251 -14.83 5.65 -1.23
N PRO A 252 -15.84 5.89 -0.39
CA PRO A 252 -17.02 5.05 -0.28
C PRO A 252 -17.75 4.92 -1.62
N ALA A 253 -18.35 3.77 -1.88
CA ALA A 253 -19.18 3.56 -3.06
C ALA A 253 -20.34 4.55 -3.12
N GLY A 254 -20.66 5.04 -4.32
CA GLY A 254 -21.69 6.05 -4.53
C GLY A 254 -21.21 7.50 -4.36
N THR A 255 -19.94 7.74 -4.11
CA THR A 255 -19.36 9.09 -4.14
C THR A 255 -19.57 9.73 -5.53
N PRO A 256 -20.07 10.99 -5.63
CA PRO A 256 -20.39 11.64 -6.90
C PRO A 256 -19.19 11.68 -7.86
N ARG A 257 -19.46 11.51 -9.15
CA ARG A 257 -18.39 11.42 -10.17
C ARG A 257 -17.55 12.68 -10.30
N ASP A 258 -18.14 13.85 -10.15
CA ASP A 258 -17.44 15.14 -10.16
C ASP A 258 -16.50 15.30 -8.96
N VAL A 259 -16.92 14.81 -7.78
CA VAL A 259 -16.09 14.74 -6.56
C VAL A 259 -14.90 13.80 -6.79
N LEU A 260 -15.15 12.59 -7.30
CA LEU A 260 -14.09 11.64 -7.62
C LEU A 260 -13.10 12.22 -8.64
N ALA A 261 -13.60 12.84 -9.71
CA ALA A 261 -12.77 13.47 -10.73
C ALA A 261 -11.88 14.58 -10.13
N LYS A 262 -12.43 15.44 -9.26
CA LYS A 262 -11.66 16.48 -8.58
C LYS A 262 -10.59 15.90 -7.67
N LEU A 263 -10.94 14.88 -6.87
CA LEU A 263 -9.98 14.18 -5.99
C LEU A 263 -8.85 13.55 -6.80
N ASN A 264 -9.16 12.81 -7.87
CA ASN A 264 -8.15 12.20 -8.72
C ASN A 264 -7.23 13.25 -9.36
N GLN A 265 -7.80 14.24 -10.05
CA GLN A 265 -7.03 15.27 -10.75
C GLN A 265 -6.05 15.98 -9.83
N THR A 266 -6.51 16.39 -8.64
CA THR A 266 -5.66 17.09 -7.67
C THR A 266 -4.61 16.19 -7.05
N LEU A 267 -4.96 14.92 -6.75
CA LEU A 267 -4.01 13.96 -6.18
C LEU A 267 -2.91 13.59 -7.17
N VAL A 268 -3.27 13.31 -8.43
CA VAL A 268 -2.29 13.00 -9.49
C VAL A 268 -1.35 14.17 -9.72
N ALA A 269 -1.87 15.40 -9.80
CA ALA A 269 -1.05 16.60 -9.93
C ALA A 269 -0.11 16.79 -8.71
N THR A 270 -0.60 16.48 -7.50
CA THR A 270 0.21 16.54 -6.28
C THR A 270 1.35 15.53 -6.30
N ILE A 271 1.06 14.27 -6.68
CA ILE A 271 2.07 13.20 -6.76
C ILE A 271 3.14 13.53 -7.83
N ALA A 272 2.79 14.28 -8.87
CA ALA A 272 3.72 14.71 -9.91
C ALA A 272 4.71 15.80 -9.46
N LEU A 273 4.50 16.46 -8.32
CA LEU A 273 5.40 17.50 -7.81
C LEU A 273 6.81 16.93 -7.55
N PRO A 274 7.88 17.52 -8.11
CA PRO A 274 9.25 16.98 -7.99
C PRO A 274 9.71 16.79 -6.54
N GLU A 275 9.38 17.72 -5.66
CA GLU A 275 9.74 17.64 -4.25
C GLU A 275 9.06 16.45 -3.56
N LEU A 276 7.74 16.27 -3.75
CA LEU A 276 7.01 15.16 -3.16
C LEU A 276 7.50 13.82 -3.71
N ARG A 277 7.77 13.73 -5.03
CA ARG A 277 8.36 12.53 -5.63
C ARG A 277 9.68 12.15 -4.98
N THR A 278 10.56 13.12 -4.79
CA THR A 278 11.86 12.92 -4.13
C THR A 278 11.68 12.42 -2.70
N GLN A 279 10.76 13.01 -1.93
CA GLN A 279 10.49 12.59 -0.57
C GLN A 279 9.90 11.17 -0.50
N LEU A 280 9.00 10.80 -1.42
CA LEU A 280 8.44 9.45 -1.53
C LEU A 280 9.53 8.43 -1.87
N VAL A 281 10.41 8.74 -2.84
CA VAL A 281 11.53 7.86 -3.21
C VAL A 281 12.47 7.64 -2.02
N ASN A 282 12.76 8.70 -1.24
CA ASN A 282 13.58 8.58 -0.03
C ASN A 282 12.91 7.71 1.06
N GLN A 283 11.58 7.60 1.04
CA GLN A 283 10.81 6.65 1.87
C GLN A 283 10.71 5.25 1.24
N GLY A 284 11.43 4.96 0.15
CA GLY A 284 11.40 3.67 -0.55
C GLY A 284 10.14 3.44 -1.37
N ALA A 285 9.31 4.44 -1.54
CA ALA A 285 8.10 4.37 -2.35
C ALA A 285 8.39 4.85 -3.78
N GLN A 286 7.79 4.19 -4.77
CA GLN A 286 7.81 4.60 -6.18
C GLN A 286 6.51 5.34 -6.48
N PRO A 287 6.54 6.69 -6.68
CA PRO A 287 5.35 7.48 -6.95
C PRO A 287 4.69 7.07 -8.27
N VAL A 288 3.37 6.90 -8.29
CA VAL A 288 2.60 6.49 -9.48
C VAL A 288 1.69 7.63 -9.96
N GLY A 289 0.55 7.83 -9.32
CA GLY A 289 -0.47 8.78 -9.76
C GLY A 289 -1.31 8.20 -10.91
N SER A 290 -2.24 7.29 -10.62
CA SER A 290 -3.06 6.63 -11.63
C SER A 290 -4.43 7.28 -11.82
N SER A 291 -5.08 6.97 -12.94
CA SER A 291 -6.51 7.17 -13.12
C SER A 291 -7.35 6.23 -12.24
N HIS A 292 -8.66 6.49 -12.14
CA HIS A 292 -9.63 5.63 -11.46
C HIS A 292 -9.65 4.21 -12.05
N GLU A 293 -9.66 4.12 -13.37
CA GLU A 293 -9.77 2.85 -14.09
C GLU A 293 -8.49 2.01 -13.96
N GLU A 294 -7.33 2.63 -14.00
CA GLU A 294 -6.05 1.95 -13.77
C GLU A 294 -5.98 1.41 -12.34
N LEU A 295 -6.40 2.18 -11.33
CA LEU A 295 -6.44 1.69 -9.95
C LEU A 295 -7.43 0.53 -9.80
N ARG A 296 -8.62 0.60 -10.42
CA ARG A 296 -9.61 -0.49 -10.38
C ARG A 296 -9.03 -1.80 -10.91
N LYS A 297 -8.42 -1.75 -12.10
CA LYS A 297 -7.76 -2.91 -12.71
C LYS A 297 -6.60 -3.43 -11.87
N PHE A 298 -5.81 -2.53 -11.32
CA PHE A 298 -4.69 -2.88 -10.45
C PHE A 298 -5.16 -3.59 -9.18
N MET A 299 -6.17 -3.07 -8.48
CA MET A 299 -6.73 -3.69 -7.28
C MET A 299 -7.30 -5.07 -7.56
N GLN A 300 -8.00 -5.25 -8.69
CA GLN A 300 -8.53 -6.55 -9.10
C GLN A 300 -7.41 -7.55 -9.36
N ALA A 301 -6.39 -7.18 -10.14
CA ALA A 301 -5.25 -8.06 -10.43
C ALA A 301 -4.47 -8.44 -9.16
N GLU A 302 -4.31 -7.48 -8.23
CA GLU A 302 -3.69 -7.73 -6.93
C GLU A 302 -4.52 -8.72 -6.08
N ALA A 303 -5.84 -8.54 -6.00
CA ALA A 303 -6.72 -9.45 -5.27
C ALA A 303 -6.69 -10.88 -5.84
N GLU A 304 -6.70 -11.04 -7.16
CA GLU A 304 -6.58 -12.33 -7.83
C GLU A 304 -5.22 -12.99 -7.57
N LYS A 305 -4.14 -12.23 -7.68
CA LYS A 305 -2.77 -12.72 -7.40
C LYS A 305 -2.65 -13.23 -5.97
N TRP A 306 -2.97 -12.37 -4.99
CA TRP A 306 -2.84 -12.74 -3.59
C TRP A 306 -3.83 -13.83 -3.17
N GLY A 307 -5.01 -13.88 -3.77
CA GLY A 307 -5.96 -14.97 -3.58
C GLY A 307 -5.37 -16.35 -3.95
N ARG A 308 -4.67 -16.44 -5.10
CA ARG A 308 -3.95 -17.68 -5.50
C ARG A 308 -2.84 -18.03 -4.52
N VAL A 309 -2.05 -17.05 -4.07
CA VAL A 309 -0.95 -17.28 -3.11
C VAL A 309 -1.50 -17.76 -1.76
N ILE A 310 -2.58 -17.15 -1.27
CA ILE A 310 -3.23 -17.53 -0.01
C ILE A 310 -3.75 -18.97 -0.11
N GLN A 311 -4.40 -19.33 -1.22
CA GLN A 311 -4.93 -20.68 -1.44
C GLN A 311 -3.81 -21.73 -1.47
N SER A 312 -2.70 -21.45 -2.16
CA SER A 312 -1.58 -22.40 -2.31
C SER A 312 -0.74 -22.53 -1.02
N SER A 313 -0.57 -21.44 -0.25
CA SER A 313 0.20 -21.44 1.00
C SER A 313 -0.60 -21.93 2.21
N GLY A 314 -1.94 -21.95 2.11
CA GLY A 314 -2.81 -22.23 3.25
C GLY A 314 -2.82 -21.14 4.33
N ALA A 315 -2.34 -19.94 4.02
CA ALA A 315 -2.32 -18.81 4.95
C ALA A 315 -3.75 -18.41 5.38
N ARG A 316 -3.96 -18.22 6.68
CA ARG A 316 -5.24 -17.79 7.28
C ARG A 316 -4.99 -16.84 8.44
N ALA A 317 -5.91 -15.91 8.68
CA ALA A 317 -5.79 -14.89 9.73
C ALA A 317 -6.71 -15.14 10.94
N ASP A 318 -7.38 -16.27 11.01
CA ASP A 318 -8.34 -16.66 12.07
C ASP A 318 -7.89 -17.88 12.85
#